data_f0cac24c6c39f123ec5cde4051657efc
#
_entry.id   f0cac24c6c39f123ec5cde4051657efc
#
_cell.length_a   1.000
_cell.length_b   1.000
_cell.length_c   1.000
_cell.angle_alpha   90.00
_cell.angle_beta   90.00
_cell.angle_gamma   90.00
#
_symmetry.space_group_name_H-M   'P 1'
#
loop_
_entity.id
_entity.type
_entity.pdbx_description
1 polymer ?
#
loop_
_entity_poly.entity_id
_entity_poly.type
_entity_poly.pdbx_seq_one_letter_code
_entity_poly.pdbx_strand_id
1 'polypeptide(L)'
;MTTLIIIVAVLGGGAVITLIGARLIERAHQPRGRFIDVGGFRQHVVELAGNPQAASPPVVLLHGAGSNLGDMYLALGERLAARHRVVLVDRPGFGFSARKKGEGSSPADQAVVLREVLGRLGVDRPILVGHSWGGTLALTFALDFPQLVAGLVLIAPPTHPGVWGLSRFNAFLATPVGWLFAHTLALPFGAIFIAPGSRTAFLPQPLPQHYVKRSAAMLVLRPATLLANWADVGCLDAFLAGQAERYGTLAVPTIVLNGDRDRLVPPPQHCTKLAAAAPNVKLIVLPGFGHMLHHAAADRVADAVEEVAALSSAT
;
A
#
# COMPACT_ATOMS: atom_id res chain seq x y z
N MET A 1 -3.98 -22.47 -39.58
CA MET A 1 -5.11 -23.02 -38.80
C MET A 1 -4.63 -23.63 -37.48
N THR A 2 -3.68 -24.54 -37.50
CA THR A 2 -3.15 -25.20 -36.29
C THR A 2 -2.60 -24.25 -35.19
N THR A 3 -1.81 -23.25 -35.59
CA THR A 3 -1.25 -22.24 -34.66
C THR A 3 -2.34 -21.45 -33.94
N LEU A 4 -3.39 -21.02 -34.66
CA LEU A 4 -4.50 -20.27 -34.06
C LEU A 4 -5.28 -21.15 -33.07
N ILE A 5 -5.49 -22.42 -33.37
CA ILE A 5 -6.16 -23.38 -32.47
C ILE A 5 -5.34 -23.55 -31.19
N ILE A 6 -4.01 -23.66 -31.29
CA ILE A 6 -3.12 -23.78 -30.12
C ILE A 6 -3.21 -22.53 -29.25
N ILE A 7 -3.14 -21.32 -29.86
CA ILE A 7 -3.24 -20.04 -29.12
C ILE A 7 -4.57 -19.97 -28.37
N VAL A 8 -5.68 -20.27 -29.06
CA VAL A 8 -7.02 -20.23 -28.43
C VAL A 8 -7.13 -21.24 -27.31
N ALA A 9 -6.59 -22.46 -27.46
CA ALA A 9 -6.58 -23.48 -26.43
C ALA A 9 -5.75 -23.07 -25.19
N VAL A 10 -4.56 -22.48 -25.40
CA VAL A 10 -3.70 -21.99 -24.32
C VAL A 10 -4.37 -20.85 -23.55
N LEU A 11 -4.91 -19.86 -24.24
CA LEU A 11 -5.60 -18.72 -23.61
C LEU A 11 -6.88 -19.17 -22.91
N GLY A 12 -7.67 -20.05 -23.52
CA GLY A 12 -8.88 -20.62 -22.92
C GLY A 12 -8.57 -21.42 -21.66
N GLY A 13 -7.58 -22.31 -21.73
CA GLY A 13 -7.10 -23.06 -20.55
C GLY A 13 -6.59 -22.14 -19.45
N GLY A 14 -5.79 -21.14 -19.80
CA GLY A 14 -5.30 -20.12 -18.88
C GLY A 14 -6.43 -19.34 -18.21
N ALA A 15 -7.49 -18.97 -18.95
CA ALA A 15 -8.65 -18.29 -18.40
C ALA A 15 -9.40 -19.15 -17.37
N VAL A 16 -9.59 -20.43 -17.64
CA VAL A 16 -10.21 -21.38 -16.70
C VAL A 16 -9.37 -21.54 -15.44
N ILE A 17 -8.05 -21.72 -15.59
CA ILE A 17 -7.11 -21.81 -14.44
C ILE A 17 -7.17 -20.51 -13.63
N THR A 18 -7.18 -19.35 -14.27
CA THR A 18 -7.25 -18.05 -13.61
C THR A 18 -8.56 -17.88 -12.84
N LEU A 19 -9.69 -18.24 -13.43
CA LEU A 19 -11.00 -18.14 -12.80
C LEU A 19 -11.11 -19.05 -11.56
N ILE A 20 -10.70 -20.30 -11.70
CA ILE A 20 -10.71 -21.28 -10.59
C ILE A 20 -9.69 -20.87 -9.52
N GLY A 21 -8.47 -20.53 -9.94
CA GLY A 21 -7.39 -20.14 -9.04
C GLY A 21 -7.72 -18.90 -8.21
N ALA A 22 -8.32 -17.86 -8.83
CA ALA A 22 -8.76 -16.67 -8.12
C ALA A 22 -9.79 -17.00 -7.02
N ARG A 23 -10.76 -17.87 -7.30
CA ARG A 23 -11.75 -18.35 -6.32
C ARG A 23 -11.12 -19.17 -5.20
N LEU A 24 -10.13 -20.01 -5.51
CA LEU A 24 -9.42 -20.81 -4.50
C LEU A 24 -8.58 -19.89 -3.60
N ILE A 25 -7.91 -18.88 -4.14
CA ILE A 25 -7.18 -17.89 -3.37
C ILE A 25 -8.12 -17.15 -2.41
N GLU A 26 -9.28 -16.69 -2.88
CA GLU A 26 -10.28 -16.02 -2.03
C GLU A 26 -10.81 -16.93 -0.92
N ARG A 27 -11.09 -18.20 -1.22
CA ARG A 27 -11.53 -19.18 -0.22
C ARG A 27 -10.46 -19.51 0.82
N ALA A 28 -9.19 -19.50 0.42
CA ALA A 28 -8.06 -19.75 1.32
C ALA A 28 -7.78 -18.58 2.27
N HIS A 29 -8.23 -17.36 1.91
CA HIS A 29 -8.00 -16.13 2.65
C HIS A 29 -9.33 -15.43 2.92
N GLN A 30 -10.04 -15.84 3.97
CA GLN A 30 -11.31 -15.20 4.34
C GLN A 30 -11.05 -13.77 4.87
N PRO A 31 -11.87 -12.77 4.48
CA PRO A 31 -11.75 -11.42 4.99
C PRO A 31 -12.04 -11.39 6.50
N ARG A 32 -11.15 -10.75 7.24
CA ARG A 32 -11.34 -10.44 8.66
C ARG A 32 -11.89 -9.02 8.78
N GLY A 33 -12.56 -8.71 9.89
CA GLY A 33 -13.07 -7.35 10.08
C GLY A 33 -14.39 -7.09 9.37
N ARG A 34 -14.56 -5.91 8.79
CA ARG A 34 -15.83 -5.48 8.20
C ARG A 34 -15.68 -4.73 6.90
N PHE A 35 -16.79 -4.49 6.24
CA PHE A 35 -16.86 -3.71 5.01
C PHE A 35 -17.59 -2.39 5.27
N ILE A 36 -17.01 -1.31 4.76
CA ILE A 36 -17.59 0.03 4.77
C ILE A 36 -18.03 0.36 3.34
N ASP A 37 -19.30 0.69 3.13
CA ASP A 37 -19.77 1.14 1.82
C ASP A 37 -19.30 2.58 1.57
N VAL A 38 -18.69 2.83 0.44
CA VAL A 38 -18.27 4.17 0.00
C VAL A 38 -18.71 4.33 -1.46
N GLY A 39 -19.73 5.14 -1.69
CA GLY A 39 -20.26 5.39 -3.03
C GLY A 39 -20.75 4.14 -3.76
N GLY A 40 -21.29 3.14 -3.06
CA GLY A 40 -21.74 1.86 -3.60
C GLY A 40 -20.62 0.82 -3.77
N PHE A 41 -19.41 1.10 -3.29
CA PHE A 41 -18.26 0.19 -3.32
C PHE A 41 -17.80 -0.17 -1.90
N ARG A 42 -17.72 -1.45 -1.61
CA ARG A 42 -17.33 -1.94 -0.30
C ARG A 42 -15.81 -1.80 -0.11
N GLN A 43 -15.42 -1.11 0.96
CA GLN A 43 -14.03 -1.00 1.39
C GLN A 43 -13.82 -1.93 2.60
N HIS A 44 -12.81 -2.79 2.55
CA HIS A 44 -12.48 -3.74 3.59
C HIS A 44 -11.55 -3.10 4.62
N VAL A 45 -11.91 -3.24 5.88
CA VAL A 45 -11.15 -2.72 7.02
C VAL A 45 -11.06 -3.74 8.13
N VAL A 46 -9.94 -3.71 8.86
CA VAL A 46 -9.75 -4.46 10.11
C VAL A 46 -9.44 -3.46 11.21
N GLU A 47 -10.21 -3.53 12.29
CA GLU A 47 -9.96 -2.72 13.48
C GLU A 47 -9.42 -3.60 14.60
N LEU A 48 -8.36 -3.12 15.23
CA LEU A 48 -7.83 -3.68 16.46
C LEU A 48 -8.11 -2.68 17.56
N ALA A 49 -8.86 -3.11 18.58
CA ALA A 49 -9.11 -2.28 19.75
C ALA A 49 -7.79 -2.05 20.47
N GLY A 50 -7.40 -0.80 20.61
CA GLY A 50 -6.29 -0.42 21.47
C GLY A 50 -6.68 -0.46 22.94
N ASN A 51 -5.73 -0.07 23.80
CA ASN A 51 -6.04 0.13 25.21
C ASN A 51 -7.09 1.26 25.36
N PRO A 52 -8.30 0.98 25.88
CA PRO A 52 -9.38 1.97 26.01
C PRO A 52 -9.01 3.16 26.91
N GLN A 53 -7.97 3.00 27.75
CA GLN A 53 -7.49 4.01 28.69
C GLN A 53 -6.37 4.88 28.11
N ALA A 54 -5.82 4.52 26.93
CA ALA A 54 -4.81 5.33 26.29
C ALA A 54 -5.47 6.47 25.50
N ALA A 55 -5.27 7.71 25.93
CA ALA A 55 -5.69 8.92 25.21
C ALA A 55 -4.79 9.20 23.97
N SER A 56 -4.38 8.15 23.26
CA SER A 56 -3.48 8.25 22.11
C SER A 56 -4.30 8.34 20.80
N PRO A 57 -3.85 9.12 19.81
CA PRO A 57 -4.51 9.20 18.52
C PRO A 57 -4.69 7.81 17.89
N PRO A 58 -5.78 7.55 17.16
CA PRO A 58 -5.91 6.35 16.36
C PRO A 58 -4.79 6.24 15.32
N VAL A 59 -4.40 5.02 14.97
CA VAL A 59 -3.40 4.75 13.93
C VAL A 59 -4.06 4.06 12.74
N VAL A 60 -3.83 4.56 11.54
CA VAL A 60 -4.33 3.98 10.29
C VAL A 60 -3.16 3.43 9.48
N LEU A 61 -3.20 2.15 9.14
CA LEU A 61 -2.15 1.46 8.41
C LEU A 61 -2.52 1.30 6.93
N LEU A 62 -1.65 1.80 6.04
CA LEU A 62 -1.84 1.84 4.58
C LEU A 62 -0.74 1.04 3.88
N HIS A 63 -1.11 -0.01 3.18
CA HIS A 63 -0.19 -0.92 2.50
C HIS A 63 0.34 -0.37 1.17
N GLY A 64 1.46 -0.92 0.68
CA GLY A 64 2.12 -0.59 -0.58
C GLY A 64 1.46 -1.15 -1.84
N ALA A 65 2.08 -0.92 -2.99
CA ALA A 65 1.72 -1.56 -4.25
C ALA A 65 1.93 -3.08 -4.17
N GLY A 66 1.13 -3.84 -4.92
CA GLY A 66 1.24 -5.30 -4.95
C GLY A 66 0.95 -6.02 -3.63
N SER A 67 0.39 -5.32 -2.63
CA SER A 67 0.17 -5.82 -1.29
C SER A 67 -1.30 -5.68 -0.86
N ASN A 68 -1.60 -5.90 0.42
CA ASN A 68 -2.91 -5.73 1.06
C ASN A 68 -2.71 -5.46 2.55
N LEU A 69 -3.79 -5.20 3.29
CA LEU A 69 -3.72 -4.91 4.73
C LEU A 69 -3.04 -6.02 5.56
N GLY A 70 -3.02 -7.27 5.07
CA GLY A 70 -2.37 -8.40 5.77
C GLY A 70 -0.87 -8.22 5.93
N ASP A 71 -0.21 -7.51 5.01
CA ASP A 71 1.21 -7.14 5.13
C ASP A 71 1.46 -6.24 6.33
N MET A 72 0.70 -5.14 6.42
CA MET A 72 0.80 -4.19 7.53
C MET A 72 0.34 -4.80 8.87
N TYR A 73 -0.67 -5.70 8.81
CA TYR A 73 -1.12 -6.43 9.99
C TYR A 73 0.01 -7.28 10.59
N LEU A 74 0.70 -8.04 9.74
CA LEU A 74 1.80 -8.92 10.16
C LEU A 74 2.99 -8.16 10.75
N ALA A 75 3.28 -6.99 10.20
CA ALA A 75 4.43 -6.19 10.61
C ALA A 75 4.15 -5.37 11.88
N LEU A 76 3.01 -4.70 11.93
CA LEU A 76 2.75 -3.60 12.86
C LEU A 76 1.43 -3.73 13.63
N GLY A 77 0.45 -4.51 13.14
CA GLY A 77 -0.90 -4.49 13.64
C GLY A 77 -1.01 -4.70 15.15
N GLU A 78 -0.59 -5.86 15.65
CA GLU A 78 -0.68 -6.18 17.08
C GLU A 78 0.26 -5.34 17.96
N ARG A 79 1.41 -4.97 17.41
CA ARG A 79 2.39 -4.12 18.13
C ARG A 79 1.80 -2.75 18.45
N LEU A 80 1.19 -2.10 17.47
CA LEU A 80 0.57 -0.78 17.65
C LEU A 80 -0.76 -0.86 18.40
N ALA A 81 -1.49 -1.96 18.25
CA ALA A 81 -2.73 -2.19 18.99
C ALA A 81 -2.54 -2.31 20.52
N ALA A 82 -1.31 -2.54 20.98
CA ALA A 82 -1.02 -2.50 22.42
C ALA A 82 -1.27 -1.12 23.04
N ARG A 83 -1.20 -0.03 22.24
CA ARG A 83 -1.29 1.35 22.72
C ARG A 83 -2.32 2.21 22.00
N HIS A 84 -2.66 1.88 20.75
CA HIS A 84 -3.53 2.68 19.89
C HIS A 84 -4.73 1.86 19.40
N ARG A 85 -5.84 2.53 19.13
CA ARG A 85 -6.85 1.97 18.21
C ARG A 85 -6.22 1.91 16.83
N VAL A 86 -6.07 0.72 16.24
CA VAL A 86 -5.45 0.53 14.93
C VAL A 86 -6.52 0.18 13.90
N VAL A 87 -6.50 0.90 12.78
CA VAL A 87 -7.35 0.63 11.62
C VAL A 87 -6.47 0.27 10.45
N LEU A 88 -6.64 -0.93 9.91
CA LEU A 88 -5.98 -1.38 8.70
C LEU A 88 -6.97 -1.31 7.54
N VAL A 89 -6.54 -0.76 6.43
CA VAL A 89 -7.40 -0.55 5.26
C VAL A 89 -6.81 -1.27 4.05
N ASP A 90 -7.62 -2.11 3.40
CA ASP A 90 -7.32 -2.52 2.03
C ASP A 90 -7.60 -1.35 1.10
N ARG A 91 -6.59 -0.86 0.38
CA ARG A 91 -6.78 0.23 -0.59
C ARG A 91 -7.78 -0.18 -1.69
N PRO A 92 -8.51 0.76 -2.31
CA PRO A 92 -9.46 0.46 -3.36
C PRO A 92 -8.90 -0.44 -4.46
N GLY A 93 -9.53 -1.60 -4.70
CA GLY A 93 -9.10 -2.61 -5.67
C GLY A 93 -8.09 -3.64 -5.15
N PHE A 94 -7.64 -3.52 -3.91
CA PHE A 94 -6.71 -4.46 -3.28
C PHE A 94 -7.39 -5.25 -2.16
N GLY A 95 -6.75 -6.35 -1.75
CA GLY A 95 -7.28 -7.21 -0.72
C GLY A 95 -8.73 -7.58 -1.02
N PHE A 96 -9.65 -7.19 -0.15
CA PHE A 96 -11.09 -7.41 -0.34
C PHE A 96 -11.87 -6.11 -0.62
N SER A 97 -11.18 -4.98 -0.79
CA SER A 97 -11.81 -3.72 -1.19
C SER A 97 -12.17 -3.71 -2.67
N ALA A 98 -13.38 -3.21 -2.95
CA ALA A 98 -13.82 -2.99 -4.32
C ALA A 98 -13.30 -1.63 -4.86
N ARG A 99 -13.20 -1.54 -6.20
CA ARG A 99 -12.92 -0.29 -6.92
C ARG A 99 -13.75 -0.25 -8.20
N LYS A 100 -14.25 0.92 -8.56
CA LYS A 100 -14.91 1.12 -9.83
C LYS A 100 -13.92 0.98 -10.98
N LYS A 101 -14.32 0.28 -12.03
CA LYS A 101 -13.46 0.04 -13.18
C LYS A 101 -13.07 1.36 -13.85
N GLY A 102 -11.77 1.57 -14.04
CA GLY A 102 -11.23 2.76 -14.72
C GLY A 102 -11.14 4.03 -13.85
N GLU A 103 -11.49 3.95 -12.56
CA GLU A 103 -11.45 5.08 -11.63
C GLU A 103 -10.61 4.76 -10.39
N GLY A 104 -10.22 5.80 -9.64
CA GLY A 104 -9.63 5.65 -8.32
C GLY A 104 -8.20 5.09 -8.31
N SER A 105 -7.42 5.32 -9.38
CA SER A 105 -6.02 4.87 -9.43
C SER A 105 -5.04 5.87 -8.84
N SER A 106 -5.38 7.15 -8.84
CA SER A 106 -4.48 8.17 -8.28
C SER A 106 -4.49 8.18 -6.74
N PRO A 107 -3.37 8.58 -6.10
CA PRO A 107 -3.37 8.80 -4.66
C PRO A 107 -4.44 9.80 -4.18
N ALA A 108 -4.76 10.84 -4.97
CA ALA A 108 -5.80 11.80 -4.64
C ALA A 108 -7.20 11.17 -4.60
N ASP A 109 -7.56 10.34 -5.60
CA ASP A 109 -8.83 9.64 -5.59
C ASP A 109 -8.95 8.71 -4.38
N GLN A 110 -7.87 7.98 -4.07
CA GLN A 110 -7.85 7.07 -2.92
C GLN A 110 -7.85 7.82 -1.58
N ALA A 111 -7.30 9.04 -1.51
CA ALA A 111 -7.39 9.89 -0.33
C ALA A 111 -8.85 10.33 -0.04
N VAL A 112 -9.63 10.62 -1.07
CA VAL A 112 -11.07 10.91 -0.93
C VAL A 112 -11.83 9.69 -0.39
N VAL A 113 -11.56 8.50 -0.92
CA VAL A 113 -12.17 7.25 -0.42
C VAL A 113 -11.76 7.00 1.04
N LEU A 114 -10.48 7.16 1.36
CA LEU A 114 -9.98 6.99 2.73
C LEU A 114 -10.66 7.94 3.70
N ARG A 115 -10.82 9.23 3.34
CA ARG A 115 -11.54 10.22 4.15
C ARG A 115 -12.96 9.75 4.49
N GLU A 116 -13.69 9.23 3.50
CA GLU A 116 -15.04 8.74 3.73
C GLU A 116 -15.06 7.48 4.60
N VAL A 117 -14.14 6.54 4.40
CA VAL A 117 -13.97 5.37 5.27
C VAL A 117 -13.75 5.80 6.71
N LEU A 118 -12.79 6.70 6.97
CA LEU A 118 -12.46 7.17 8.31
C LEU A 118 -13.63 7.90 8.97
N GLY A 119 -14.34 8.74 8.22
CA GLY A 119 -15.55 9.41 8.71
C GLY A 119 -16.64 8.44 9.14
N ARG A 120 -16.91 7.38 8.37
CA ARG A 120 -17.89 6.33 8.72
C ARG A 120 -17.44 5.45 9.89
N LEU A 121 -16.15 5.36 10.16
CA LEU A 121 -15.59 4.65 11.30
C LEU A 121 -15.54 5.50 12.57
N GLY A 122 -15.83 6.80 12.49
CA GLY A 122 -15.63 7.73 13.59
C GLY A 122 -14.15 7.79 14.01
N VAL A 123 -13.24 7.75 13.02
CA VAL A 123 -11.80 7.90 13.25
C VAL A 123 -11.45 9.36 13.01
N ASP A 124 -11.24 10.07 14.09
CA ASP A 124 -10.88 11.48 14.06
C ASP A 124 -9.38 11.68 14.23
N ARG A 125 -8.79 12.54 13.41
CA ARG A 125 -7.39 12.94 13.41
C ARG A 125 -6.40 11.78 13.72
N PRO A 126 -6.38 10.71 12.89
CA PRO A 126 -5.45 9.60 13.10
C PRO A 126 -4.01 9.98 12.75
N ILE A 127 -3.06 9.20 13.25
CA ILE A 127 -1.72 9.10 12.68
C ILE A 127 -1.79 8.13 11.49
N LEU A 128 -1.45 8.59 10.28
CA LEU A 128 -1.38 7.73 9.10
C LEU A 128 0.01 7.10 9.00
N VAL A 129 0.07 5.79 9.00
CA VAL A 129 1.30 5.01 8.80
C VAL A 129 1.22 4.35 7.43
N GLY A 130 2.01 4.82 6.48
CA GLY A 130 1.97 4.34 5.10
C GLY A 130 3.28 3.74 4.64
N HIS A 131 3.23 2.53 4.07
CA HIS A 131 4.37 1.88 3.44
C HIS A 131 4.35 2.09 1.92
N SER A 132 5.50 2.47 1.35
CA SER A 132 5.67 2.57 -0.10
C SER A 132 4.55 3.41 -0.74
N TRP A 133 3.80 2.90 -1.71
CA TRP A 133 2.65 3.58 -2.31
C TRP A 133 1.61 4.07 -1.27
N GLY A 134 1.39 3.29 -0.19
CA GLY A 134 0.56 3.72 0.95
C GLY A 134 1.14 4.93 1.69
N GLY A 135 2.45 5.12 1.67
CA GLY A 135 3.11 6.31 2.17
C GLY A 135 2.83 7.54 1.30
N THR A 136 2.82 7.37 -0.03
CA THR A 136 2.37 8.45 -0.95
C THR A 136 0.91 8.82 -0.68
N LEU A 137 0.03 7.82 -0.48
CA LEU A 137 -1.37 8.07 -0.14
C LEU A 137 -1.52 8.85 1.18
N ALA A 138 -0.78 8.45 2.22
CA ALA A 138 -0.80 9.16 3.50
C ALA A 138 -0.34 10.62 3.37
N LEU A 139 0.71 10.84 2.59
CA LEU A 139 1.24 12.18 2.29
C LEU A 139 0.22 13.01 1.49
N THR A 140 -0.41 12.41 0.47
CA THR A 140 -1.50 13.05 -0.29
C THR A 140 -2.65 13.45 0.62
N PHE A 141 -3.09 12.54 1.50
CA PHE A 141 -4.17 12.81 2.44
C PHE A 141 -3.85 14.00 3.35
N ALA A 142 -2.63 14.08 3.88
CA ALA A 142 -2.23 15.18 4.75
C ALA A 142 -2.11 16.52 4.02
N LEU A 143 -1.75 16.52 2.73
CA LEU A 143 -1.72 17.71 1.89
C LEU A 143 -3.12 18.20 1.50
N ASP A 144 -4.06 17.28 1.30
CA ASP A 144 -5.43 17.62 0.86
C ASP A 144 -6.38 17.87 2.04
N PHE A 145 -6.15 17.20 3.17
CA PHE A 145 -7.00 17.25 4.36
C PHE A 145 -6.20 17.41 5.66
N PRO A 146 -5.35 18.45 5.79
CA PRO A 146 -4.42 18.61 6.92
C PRO A 146 -5.13 18.65 8.29
N GLN A 147 -6.36 19.16 8.34
CA GLN A 147 -7.15 19.22 9.58
C GLN A 147 -7.68 17.86 10.04
N LEU A 148 -7.70 16.83 9.17
CA LEU A 148 -8.24 15.51 9.45
C LEU A 148 -7.17 14.48 9.85
N VAL A 149 -5.93 14.90 10.06
CA VAL A 149 -4.81 14.01 10.40
C VAL A 149 -3.96 14.60 11.53
N ALA A 150 -3.55 13.79 12.50
CA ALA A 150 -2.71 14.20 13.60
C ALA A 150 -1.23 14.25 13.21
N GLY A 151 -0.79 13.34 12.34
CA GLY A 151 0.58 13.28 11.85
C GLY A 151 0.83 12.06 10.95
N LEU A 152 2.05 11.96 10.44
CA LEU A 152 2.45 10.93 9.48
C LEU A 152 3.67 10.14 9.95
N VAL A 153 3.63 8.83 9.73
CA VAL A 153 4.82 7.96 9.71
C VAL A 153 4.91 7.30 8.34
N LEU A 154 5.87 7.71 7.55
CA LEU A 154 6.05 7.28 6.17
C LEU A 154 7.21 6.29 6.08
N ILE A 155 6.95 5.12 5.51
CA ILE A 155 7.91 4.02 5.42
C ILE A 155 8.27 3.81 3.96
N ALA A 156 9.49 4.16 3.57
CA ALA A 156 10.00 4.04 2.21
C ALA A 156 9.03 4.61 1.13
N PRO A 157 8.49 5.86 1.30
CA PRO A 157 7.49 6.41 0.41
C PRO A 157 8.10 6.86 -0.92
N PRO A 158 7.53 6.53 -2.07
CA PRO A 158 7.77 7.28 -3.31
C PRO A 158 7.23 8.71 -3.17
N THR A 159 8.09 9.71 -3.40
CA THR A 159 7.73 11.12 -3.23
C THR A 159 8.02 11.98 -4.46
N HIS A 160 8.82 11.49 -5.38
CA HIS A 160 9.22 12.18 -6.60
C HIS A 160 9.13 11.23 -7.80
N PRO A 161 9.00 11.73 -9.04
CA PRO A 161 9.03 10.88 -10.23
C PRO A 161 10.31 10.05 -10.35
N GLY A 162 10.23 8.97 -11.12
CA GLY A 162 11.35 8.05 -11.35
C GLY A 162 11.23 6.74 -10.58
N VAL A 163 10.02 6.39 -10.12
CA VAL A 163 9.75 5.13 -9.45
C VAL A 163 9.81 4.00 -10.47
N TRP A 164 10.89 3.21 -10.40
CA TRP A 164 11.05 1.88 -11.01
C TRP A 164 11.26 1.79 -12.52
N GLY A 165 11.25 2.85 -13.30
CA GLY A 165 11.32 2.75 -14.78
C GLY A 165 10.18 1.93 -15.41
N LEU A 166 9.19 1.52 -14.61
CA LEU A 166 8.10 0.62 -14.97
C LEU A 166 6.87 1.34 -15.51
N SER A 167 6.83 2.67 -15.51
CA SER A 167 5.66 3.42 -15.99
C SER A 167 5.26 3.03 -17.43
N ARG A 168 6.23 2.81 -18.31
CA ARG A 168 5.98 2.35 -19.69
C ARG A 168 5.43 0.92 -19.76
N PHE A 169 5.96 0.01 -18.93
CA PHE A 169 5.48 -1.37 -18.86
C PHE A 169 4.07 -1.42 -18.27
N ASN A 170 3.81 -0.66 -17.21
CA ASN A 170 2.47 -0.58 -16.63
C ASN A 170 1.47 0.10 -17.58
N ALA A 171 1.88 1.10 -18.34
CA ALA A 171 1.03 1.68 -19.39
C ALA A 171 0.68 0.64 -20.46
N PHE A 172 1.63 -0.22 -20.88
CA PHE A 172 1.33 -1.34 -21.78
C PHE A 172 0.35 -2.33 -21.15
N LEU A 173 0.50 -2.64 -19.86
CA LEU A 173 -0.42 -3.53 -19.14
C LEU A 173 -1.82 -2.91 -18.90
N ALA A 174 -1.97 -1.60 -19.05
CA ALA A 174 -3.28 -0.94 -19.01
C ALA A 174 -4.07 -1.05 -20.33
N THR A 175 -3.48 -1.68 -21.37
CA THR A 175 -4.11 -1.91 -22.68
C THR A 175 -5.03 -3.16 -22.67
N PRO A 176 -5.85 -3.36 -23.75
CA PRO A 176 -6.60 -4.61 -23.91
C PRO A 176 -5.72 -5.88 -23.89
N VAL A 177 -4.45 -5.78 -24.32
CA VAL A 177 -3.50 -6.89 -24.25
C VAL A 177 -3.17 -7.27 -22.80
N GLY A 178 -2.93 -6.27 -21.95
CA GLY A 178 -2.72 -6.52 -20.51
C GLY A 178 -3.99 -7.04 -19.84
N TRP A 179 -5.17 -6.59 -20.24
CA TRP A 179 -6.43 -7.14 -19.76
C TRP A 179 -6.55 -8.64 -20.10
N LEU A 180 -6.27 -9.02 -21.34
CA LEU A 180 -6.25 -10.43 -21.75
C LEU A 180 -5.22 -11.22 -20.94
N PHE A 181 -4.01 -10.70 -20.78
CA PHE A 181 -2.95 -11.34 -20.00
C PHE A 181 -3.38 -11.54 -18.53
N ALA A 182 -3.98 -10.53 -17.88
CA ALA A 182 -4.46 -10.61 -16.50
C ALA A 182 -5.51 -11.72 -16.33
N HIS A 183 -6.40 -11.91 -17.31
CA HIS A 183 -7.49 -12.89 -17.21
C HIS A 183 -7.11 -14.31 -17.71
N THR A 184 -5.92 -14.48 -18.29
CA THR A 184 -5.50 -15.78 -18.84
C THR A 184 -4.22 -16.31 -18.22
N LEU A 185 -3.11 -15.57 -18.35
CA LEU A 185 -1.77 -16.09 -18.08
C LEU A 185 -1.15 -15.54 -16.79
N ALA A 186 -1.61 -14.38 -16.30
CA ALA A 186 -0.96 -13.72 -15.19
C ALA A 186 -1.01 -14.51 -13.87
N LEU A 187 -2.13 -15.17 -13.56
CA LEU A 187 -2.23 -15.98 -12.35
C LEU A 187 -1.41 -17.26 -12.43
N PRO A 188 -1.53 -18.14 -13.46
CA PRO A 188 -0.74 -19.36 -13.52
C PRO A 188 0.77 -19.11 -13.51
N PHE A 189 1.26 -18.08 -14.23
CA PHE A 189 2.68 -17.73 -14.18
C PHE A 189 3.05 -16.99 -12.89
N GLY A 190 2.25 -16.02 -12.46
CA GLY A 190 2.49 -15.22 -11.26
C GLY A 190 2.58 -16.06 -9.99
N ALA A 191 1.81 -17.16 -9.90
CA ALA A 191 1.86 -18.06 -8.75
C ALA A 191 3.26 -18.64 -8.52
N ILE A 192 4.03 -18.86 -9.59
CA ILE A 192 5.41 -19.36 -9.52
C ILE A 192 6.35 -18.24 -9.02
N PHE A 193 6.09 -16.99 -9.40
CA PHE A 193 6.98 -15.86 -9.15
C PHE A 193 6.64 -15.06 -7.88
N ILE A 194 5.52 -15.32 -7.20
CA ILE A 194 5.12 -14.53 -6.03
C ILE A 194 6.14 -14.61 -4.89
N ALA A 195 6.65 -15.80 -4.57
CA ALA A 195 7.63 -15.97 -3.51
C ALA A 195 9.02 -15.42 -3.87
N PRO A 196 9.59 -15.68 -5.07
CA PRO A 196 10.80 -15.01 -5.53
C PRO A 196 10.68 -13.48 -5.56
N GLY A 197 9.57 -12.95 -6.08
CA GLY A 197 9.31 -11.52 -6.11
C GLY A 197 9.23 -10.89 -4.71
N SER A 198 8.55 -11.57 -3.78
CA SER A 198 8.52 -11.13 -2.38
C SER A 198 9.93 -11.13 -1.77
N ARG A 199 10.76 -12.16 -2.02
CA ARG A 199 12.16 -12.19 -1.55
C ARG A 199 12.94 -10.98 -2.05
N THR A 200 12.78 -10.61 -3.32
CA THR A 200 13.46 -9.46 -3.91
C THR A 200 13.06 -8.15 -3.20
N ALA A 201 11.79 -7.96 -2.86
CA ALA A 201 11.31 -6.79 -2.15
C ALA A 201 11.88 -6.71 -0.71
N PHE A 202 12.12 -7.85 -0.07
CA PHE A 202 12.69 -7.89 1.28
C PHE A 202 14.21 -7.69 1.34
N LEU A 203 14.94 -7.81 0.22
CA LEU A 203 16.40 -7.66 0.24
C LEU A 203 16.84 -6.32 0.84
N PRO A 204 17.92 -6.33 1.65
CA PRO A 204 18.80 -7.44 2.02
C PRO A 204 18.28 -8.34 3.15
N GLN A 205 17.13 -8.01 3.77
CA GLN A 205 16.56 -8.80 4.85
C GLN A 205 15.97 -10.12 4.31
N PRO A 206 15.94 -11.18 5.13
CA PRO A 206 15.28 -12.41 4.76
C PRO A 206 13.76 -12.24 4.69
N LEU A 207 13.12 -12.94 3.75
CA LEU A 207 11.65 -13.05 3.72
C LEU A 207 11.16 -13.77 4.99
N PRO A 208 10.23 -13.18 5.77
CA PRO A 208 9.69 -13.83 6.96
C PRO A 208 9.06 -15.19 6.63
N GLN A 209 9.17 -16.12 7.56
CA GLN A 209 8.63 -17.47 7.38
C GLN A 209 7.11 -17.42 7.10
N HIS A 210 6.68 -18.18 6.07
CA HIS A 210 5.28 -18.22 5.63
C HIS A 210 4.67 -16.87 5.24
N TYR A 211 5.48 -15.85 4.92
CA TYR A 211 5.00 -14.51 4.57
C TYR A 211 3.89 -14.54 3.51
N VAL A 212 4.10 -15.20 2.36
CA VAL A 212 3.14 -15.23 1.25
C VAL A 212 1.75 -15.72 1.70
N LYS A 213 1.72 -16.76 2.57
CA LYS A 213 0.46 -17.29 3.12
C LYS A 213 -0.13 -16.34 4.17
N ARG A 214 0.69 -15.87 5.11
CA ARG A 214 0.22 -15.06 6.25
C ARG A 214 -0.25 -13.68 5.85
N SER A 215 0.40 -13.04 4.86
CA SER A 215 0.02 -11.74 4.31
C SER A 215 -1.08 -11.82 3.25
N ALA A 216 -1.49 -13.04 2.86
CA ALA A 216 -2.39 -13.25 1.72
C ALA A 216 -1.86 -12.63 0.40
N ALA A 217 -0.54 -12.62 0.18
CA ALA A 217 0.09 -11.98 -0.98
C ALA A 217 -0.46 -12.49 -2.33
N MET A 218 -0.95 -13.74 -2.38
CA MET A 218 -1.57 -14.31 -3.58
C MET A 218 -2.80 -13.53 -4.08
N LEU A 219 -3.46 -12.73 -3.22
CA LEU A 219 -4.62 -11.92 -3.61
C LEU A 219 -4.30 -10.91 -4.73
N VAL A 220 -3.03 -10.50 -4.87
CA VAL A 220 -2.59 -9.60 -5.95
C VAL A 220 -2.75 -10.21 -7.34
N LEU A 221 -2.71 -11.54 -7.46
CA LEU A 221 -2.81 -12.26 -8.74
C LEU A 221 -4.24 -12.34 -9.30
N ARG A 222 -5.25 -11.95 -8.53
CA ARG A 222 -6.61 -11.85 -9.06
C ARG A 222 -6.67 -10.78 -10.15
N PRO A 223 -7.32 -11.03 -11.29
CA PRO A 223 -7.30 -10.11 -12.43
C PRO A 223 -7.68 -8.67 -12.08
N ALA A 224 -8.73 -8.47 -11.28
CA ALA A 224 -9.16 -7.13 -10.87
C ALA A 224 -8.09 -6.42 -10.02
N THR A 225 -7.47 -7.12 -9.07
CA THR A 225 -6.41 -6.56 -8.21
C THR A 225 -5.14 -6.27 -9.00
N LEU A 226 -4.77 -7.15 -9.92
CA LEU A 226 -3.59 -6.97 -10.75
C LEU A 226 -3.74 -5.75 -11.68
N LEU A 227 -4.90 -5.60 -12.32
CA LEU A 227 -5.22 -4.43 -13.15
C LEU A 227 -5.26 -3.14 -12.31
N ALA A 228 -5.78 -3.20 -11.08
CA ALA A 228 -5.75 -2.10 -10.14
C ALA A 228 -4.32 -1.69 -9.80
N ASN A 229 -3.45 -2.66 -9.50
CA ASN A 229 -2.06 -2.40 -9.19
C ASN A 229 -1.30 -1.76 -10.36
N TRP A 230 -1.52 -2.23 -11.58
CA TRP A 230 -0.89 -1.65 -12.76
C TRP A 230 -1.35 -0.22 -13.02
N ALA A 231 -2.64 0.07 -12.82
CA ALA A 231 -3.16 1.43 -12.94
C ALA A 231 -2.56 2.37 -11.89
N ASP A 232 -2.49 1.93 -10.64
CA ASP A 232 -1.91 2.70 -9.53
C ASP A 232 -0.43 3.04 -9.77
N VAL A 233 0.37 2.06 -10.19
CA VAL A 233 1.80 2.28 -10.48
C VAL A 233 1.98 3.09 -11.76
N GLY A 234 1.11 2.88 -12.75
CA GLY A 234 1.18 3.56 -14.05
C GLY A 234 0.93 5.07 -13.97
N CYS A 235 0.08 5.52 -13.05
CA CYS A 235 -0.22 6.95 -12.88
C CYS A 235 0.74 7.67 -11.90
N LEU A 236 1.56 6.92 -11.14
CA LEU A 236 2.27 7.45 -9.98
C LEU A 236 3.29 8.53 -10.35
N ASP A 237 4.12 8.32 -11.36
CA ASP A 237 5.17 9.29 -11.73
C ASP A 237 4.59 10.66 -12.14
N ALA A 238 3.53 10.66 -12.95
CA ALA A 238 2.85 11.89 -13.36
C ALA A 238 2.20 12.59 -12.15
N PHE A 239 1.60 11.81 -11.24
CA PHE A 239 1.01 12.34 -10.01
C PHE A 239 2.06 12.97 -9.09
N LEU A 240 3.18 12.29 -8.89
CA LEU A 240 4.26 12.76 -8.01
C LEU A 240 4.93 14.04 -8.51
N ALA A 241 4.96 14.28 -9.83
CA ALA A 241 5.50 15.52 -10.38
C ALA A 241 4.74 16.75 -9.85
N GLY A 242 3.40 16.72 -9.86
CA GLY A 242 2.58 17.82 -9.32
C GLY A 242 2.54 17.84 -7.79
N GLN A 243 2.56 16.69 -7.13
CA GLN A 243 2.52 16.63 -5.67
C GLN A 243 3.81 17.18 -5.04
N ALA A 244 4.97 16.95 -5.66
CA ALA A 244 6.27 17.38 -5.13
C ALA A 244 6.36 18.90 -4.95
N GLU A 245 5.66 19.69 -5.76
CA GLU A 245 5.59 21.14 -5.66
C GLU A 245 4.86 21.62 -4.39
N ARG A 246 4.09 20.75 -3.75
CA ARG A 246 3.25 21.06 -2.59
C ARG A 246 3.90 20.70 -1.25
N TYR A 247 5.05 20.01 -1.23
CA TYR A 247 5.63 19.52 0.03
C TYR A 247 5.98 20.62 1.03
N GLY A 248 6.31 21.81 0.57
CA GLY A 248 6.52 22.97 1.44
C GLY A 248 5.30 23.41 2.26
N THR A 249 4.09 22.97 1.88
CA THR A 249 2.84 23.25 2.63
C THR A 249 2.44 22.15 3.61
N LEU A 250 3.24 21.10 3.77
CA LEU A 250 2.97 20.02 4.73
C LEU A 250 3.05 20.56 6.15
N ALA A 251 1.91 20.62 6.83
CA ALA A 251 1.79 21.28 8.14
C ALA A 251 1.88 20.33 9.34
N VAL A 252 1.64 19.03 9.13
CA VAL A 252 1.55 18.06 10.22
C VAL A 252 2.91 17.44 10.59
N PRO A 253 3.13 17.07 11.86
CA PRO A 253 4.33 16.33 12.28
C PRO A 253 4.51 15.08 11.41
N THR A 254 5.69 14.93 10.81
CA THR A 254 5.95 13.85 9.86
C THR A 254 7.32 13.22 10.13
N ILE A 255 7.33 11.90 10.31
CA ILE A 255 8.57 11.10 10.38
C ILE A 255 8.62 10.18 9.18
N VAL A 256 9.74 10.22 8.47
CA VAL A 256 10.02 9.32 7.34
C VAL A 256 11.13 8.36 7.72
N LEU A 257 10.85 7.05 7.58
CA LEU A 257 11.84 6.00 7.74
C LEU A 257 12.15 5.38 6.37
N ASN A 258 13.43 5.27 6.04
CA ASN A 258 13.85 4.53 4.85
C ASN A 258 15.12 3.73 5.15
N GLY A 259 15.35 2.66 4.40
CA GLY A 259 16.60 1.90 4.46
C GLY A 259 17.63 2.43 3.45
N ASP A 260 18.91 2.48 3.85
CA ASP A 260 19.99 2.90 2.94
C ASP A 260 20.25 1.89 1.82
N ARG A 261 19.74 0.66 1.95
CA ARG A 261 19.82 -0.42 0.95
C ARG A 261 18.53 -0.59 0.15
N ASP A 262 17.58 0.34 0.29
CA ASP A 262 16.36 0.31 -0.52
C ASP A 262 16.68 0.61 -1.99
N ARG A 263 16.50 -0.42 -2.84
CA ARG A 263 16.71 -0.35 -4.29
C ARG A 263 15.42 -0.06 -5.05
N LEU A 264 14.28 -0.15 -4.39
CA LEU A 264 12.98 0.10 -5.00
C LEU A 264 12.62 1.58 -4.89
N VAL A 265 12.84 2.18 -3.73
CA VAL A 265 12.61 3.60 -3.46
C VAL A 265 13.85 4.20 -2.79
N PRO A 266 14.91 4.47 -3.56
CA PRO A 266 16.18 4.93 -3.01
C PRO A 266 16.05 6.26 -2.27
N PRO A 267 16.61 6.39 -1.04
CA PRO A 267 16.50 7.60 -0.23
C PRO A 267 16.89 8.91 -0.94
N PRO A 268 17.99 8.99 -1.69
CA PRO A 268 18.39 10.24 -2.34
C PRO A 268 17.41 10.75 -3.38
N GLN A 269 16.64 9.85 -3.98
CA GLN A 269 15.68 10.20 -5.04
C GLN A 269 14.33 10.63 -4.47
N HIS A 270 13.99 10.19 -3.26
CA HIS A 270 12.67 10.35 -2.66
C HIS A 270 12.71 11.04 -1.29
N CYS A 271 12.92 10.32 -0.22
CA CYS A 271 12.75 10.84 1.14
C CYS A 271 13.73 11.97 1.49
N THR A 272 14.95 11.97 0.95
CA THR A 272 15.91 13.07 1.15
C THR A 272 15.40 14.37 0.52
N LYS A 273 14.82 14.30 -0.68
CA LYS A 273 14.22 15.46 -1.34
C LYS A 273 12.97 15.93 -0.61
N LEU A 274 12.14 15.03 -0.11
CA LEU A 274 10.97 15.39 0.69
C LEU A 274 11.40 16.14 1.96
N ALA A 275 12.39 15.63 2.70
CA ALA A 275 12.89 16.27 3.90
C ALA A 275 13.53 17.65 3.64
N ALA A 276 14.15 17.81 2.47
CA ALA A 276 14.68 19.11 2.07
C ALA A 276 13.58 20.13 1.69
N ALA A 277 12.43 19.66 1.18
CA ALA A 277 11.33 20.50 0.74
C ALA A 277 10.32 20.82 1.86
N ALA A 278 10.25 20.02 2.92
CA ALA A 278 9.24 20.12 3.97
C ALA A 278 9.89 20.26 5.35
N PRO A 279 9.87 21.43 6.00
CA PRO A 279 10.56 21.69 7.28
C PRO A 279 10.09 20.81 8.44
N ASN A 280 8.84 20.33 8.40
CA ASN A 280 8.24 19.51 9.46
C ASN A 280 8.55 18.00 9.30
N VAL A 281 9.40 17.64 8.34
CA VAL A 281 9.76 16.25 8.08
C VAL A 281 11.06 15.89 8.79
N LYS A 282 10.97 14.94 9.73
CA LYS A 282 12.15 14.27 10.31
C LYS A 282 12.46 13.02 9.49
N LEU A 283 13.62 13.00 8.87
CA LEU A 283 14.10 11.83 8.12
C LEU A 283 15.00 10.94 8.98
N ILE A 284 14.70 9.64 8.99
CA ILE A 284 15.50 8.60 9.63
C ILE A 284 15.89 7.57 8.56
N VAL A 285 17.16 7.54 8.20
CA VAL A 285 17.70 6.52 7.29
C VAL A 285 18.35 5.42 8.13
N LEU A 286 17.84 4.19 7.98
CA LEU A 286 18.31 3.03 8.75
C LEU A 286 19.40 2.29 7.97
N PRO A 287 20.61 2.16 8.54
CA PRO A 287 21.73 1.49 7.85
C PRO A 287 21.48 -0.02 7.73
N GLY A 288 21.74 -0.57 6.55
CA GLY A 288 21.62 -2.00 6.28
C GLY A 288 20.19 -2.47 5.95
N PHE A 289 19.18 -1.59 5.98
CA PHE A 289 17.80 -1.98 5.69
C PHE A 289 17.39 -1.71 4.24
N GLY A 290 16.50 -2.55 3.72
CA GLY A 290 15.88 -2.41 2.40
C GLY A 290 14.47 -1.84 2.45
N HIS A 291 13.68 -2.13 1.41
CA HIS A 291 12.33 -1.55 1.21
C HIS A 291 11.29 -1.99 2.26
N MET A 292 11.32 -3.27 2.67
CA MET A 292 10.33 -3.83 3.61
C MET A 292 10.77 -3.67 5.07
N LEU A 293 11.34 -2.53 5.42
CA LEU A 293 11.93 -2.26 6.73
C LEU A 293 10.91 -2.34 7.88
N HIS A 294 9.63 -2.14 7.63
CA HIS A 294 8.57 -2.25 8.64
C HIS A 294 8.43 -3.67 9.23
N HIS A 295 8.87 -4.71 8.52
CA HIS A 295 8.97 -6.05 9.08
C HIS A 295 10.23 -6.25 9.94
N ALA A 296 11.37 -5.75 9.48
CA ALA A 296 12.66 -6.01 10.13
C ALA A 296 13.00 -4.98 11.23
N ALA A 297 12.42 -3.78 11.13
CA ALA A 297 12.62 -2.67 12.06
C ALA A 297 11.28 -2.17 12.65
N ALA A 298 10.36 -3.09 12.94
CA ALA A 298 9.00 -2.76 13.42
C ALA A 298 9.03 -1.91 14.71
N ASP A 299 10.01 -2.12 15.59
CA ASP A 299 10.20 -1.31 16.79
C ASP A 299 10.49 0.15 16.45
N ARG A 300 11.34 0.40 15.45
CA ARG A 300 11.68 1.76 15.02
C ARG A 300 10.47 2.48 14.40
N VAL A 301 9.59 1.75 13.75
CA VAL A 301 8.33 2.31 13.24
C VAL A 301 7.38 2.62 14.40
N ALA A 302 7.27 1.73 15.38
CA ALA A 302 6.45 1.98 16.57
C ALA A 302 6.95 3.18 17.37
N ASP A 303 8.26 3.30 17.59
CA ASP A 303 8.89 4.47 18.25
C ASP A 303 8.55 5.77 17.50
N ALA A 304 8.58 5.75 16.15
CA ALA A 304 8.21 6.90 15.34
C ALA A 304 6.72 7.27 15.47
N VAL A 305 5.84 6.27 15.62
CA VAL A 305 4.40 6.53 15.88
C VAL A 305 4.22 7.21 17.24
N GLU A 306 4.89 6.75 18.28
CA GLU A 306 4.83 7.37 19.60
C GLU A 306 5.39 8.80 19.59
N GLU A 307 6.48 9.03 18.86
CA GLU A 307 7.05 10.37 18.72
C GLU A 307 6.07 11.32 18.01
N VAL A 308 5.44 10.88 16.91
CA VAL A 308 4.42 11.67 16.21
C VAL A 308 3.20 11.91 17.10
N ALA A 309 2.77 10.92 17.90
CA ALA A 309 1.67 11.08 18.84
C ALA A 309 1.95 12.16 19.89
N ALA A 310 3.17 12.18 20.43
CA ALA A 310 3.59 13.21 21.39
C ALA A 310 3.63 14.62 20.77
N LEU A 311 4.17 14.74 19.54
CA LEU A 311 4.22 16.00 18.80
C LEU A 311 2.82 16.54 18.46
N SER A 312 1.90 15.66 18.07
CA SER A 312 0.53 16.06 17.71
C SER A 312 -0.34 16.46 18.89
N SER A 313 0.01 16.05 20.11
CA SER A 313 -0.70 16.44 21.34
C SER A 313 -0.23 17.80 21.87
N ALA A 314 0.90 18.29 21.40
CA ALA A 314 1.47 19.59 21.80
C ALA A 314 1.00 20.76 20.90
N THR A 315 0.28 20.43 19.82
CA THR A 315 -0.25 21.40 18.84
C THR A 315 -1.77 21.49 18.96
#